data_2687f69f9b77ce3516a9edfdcb305769
#
_entry.id   2687f69f9b77ce3516a9edfdcb305769
#
_cell.length_a   1.000
_cell.length_b   1.000
_cell.length_c   1.000
_cell.angle_alpha   90.00
_cell.angle_beta   90.00
_cell.angle_gamma   90.00
#
_symmetry.space_group_name_H-M   'P 1'
#
loop_
_entity.id
_entity.type
_entity.pdbx_description
1 polymer ?
#
loop_
_entity_poly.entity_id
_entity_poly.type
_entity_poly.pdbx_seq_one_letter_code
_entity_poly.pdbx_strand_id
1 'polypeptide(L)'
;MLGNKEGWGVLRHAKNSGFTLIELIVVLAIFGILVTLGLPNFNVWTQNAQIRTAAGAIQNGLQLARSEAVRRNAQIRFQLTDTTDNNCALTTTATNWIISFDDPTGACGGAFVNEAFLISDATNNPA
;
A
#
# COMPACT_ATOMS: atom_id res chain seq x y z
N MET A 1 -52.12 7.63 -55.42
CA MET A 1 -52.08 6.19 -55.03
C MET A 1 -50.74 5.91 -54.41
N LEU A 2 -50.74 5.77 -53.11
CA LEU A 2 -49.56 5.70 -52.29
C LEU A 2 -49.32 4.24 -51.89
N GLY A 3 -48.25 3.67 -52.36
CA GLY A 3 -47.83 2.31 -51.98
C GLY A 3 -46.89 2.37 -50.78
N ASN A 4 -47.40 2.04 -49.61
CA ASN A 4 -46.64 1.92 -48.36
C ASN A 4 -45.85 0.62 -48.40
N LYS A 5 -44.51 0.70 -48.47
CA LYS A 5 -43.64 -0.45 -48.33
C LYS A 5 -43.11 -0.45 -46.87
N GLU A 6 -43.79 -1.18 -46.04
CA GLU A 6 -43.34 -1.52 -44.69
C GLU A 6 -42.14 -2.44 -44.80
N GLY A 7 -40.96 -1.89 -44.41
CA GLY A 7 -39.72 -2.64 -44.27
C GLY A 7 -39.78 -3.52 -43.01
N TRP A 8 -39.95 -4.78 -43.17
CA TRP A 8 -39.80 -5.75 -42.10
C TRP A 8 -38.35 -5.83 -41.67
N GLY A 9 -38.05 -5.19 -40.54
CA GLY A 9 -36.76 -5.33 -39.89
C GLY A 9 -36.58 -6.78 -39.43
N VAL A 10 -35.68 -7.49 -40.10
CA VAL A 10 -35.23 -8.81 -39.67
C VAL A 10 -34.41 -8.62 -38.38
N LEU A 11 -35.06 -8.87 -37.25
CA LEU A 11 -34.38 -9.03 -35.98
C LEU A 11 -33.45 -10.24 -36.08
N ARG A 12 -32.18 -9.98 -36.29
CA ARG A 12 -31.14 -11.01 -36.17
C ARG A 12 -31.11 -11.46 -34.71
N HIS A 13 -31.67 -12.60 -34.46
CA HIS A 13 -31.47 -13.30 -33.20
C HIS A 13 -29.96 -13.55 -33.02
N ALA A 14 -29.33 -12.84 -32.10
CA ALA A 14 -28.00 -13.18 -31.67
C ALA A 14 -28.04 -14.57 -31.03
N LYS A 15 -27.38 -15.51 -31.67
CA LYS A 15 -27.28 -16.88 -31.19
C LYS A 15 -26.45 -16.80 -29.90
N ASN A 16 -27.09 -16.89 -28.76
CA ASN A 16 -26.43 -17.08 -27.47
C ASN A 16 -25.82 -18.47 -27.45
N SER A 17 -24.55 -18.58 -27.84
CA SER A 17 -23.77 -19.79 -27.66
C SER A 17 -23.37 -19.90 -26.19
N GLY A 18 -23.98 -20.79 -25.45
CA GLY A 18 -23.57 -21.15 -24.10
C GLY A 18 -22.28 -21.96 -24.13
N PHE A 19 -21.50 -21.86 -23.07
CA PHE A 19 -20.28 -22.65 -22.89
C PHE A 19 -20.63 -24.14 -22.76
N THR A 20 -19.80 -24.98 -23.36
CA THR A 20 -19.92 -26.41 -23.22
C THR A 20 -19.30 -26.89 -21.90
N LEU A 21 -19.78 -28.01 -21.36
CA LEU A 21 -19.24 -28.57 -20.12
C LEU A 21 -17.74 -28.90 -20.26
N ILE A 22 -17.34 -29.43 -21.41
CA ILE A 22 -15.93 -29.74 -21.70
C ILE A 22 -15.05 -28.48 -21.72
N GLU A 23 -15.54 -27.39 -22.27
CA GLU A 23 -14.82 -26.10 -22.31
C GLU A 23 -14.57 -25.56 -20.90
N LEU A 24 -15.58 -25.70 -20.02
CA LEU A 24 -15.41 -25.30 -18.61
C LEU A 24 -14.35 -26.15 -17.90
N ILE A 25 -14.34 -27.47 -18.11
CA ILE A 25 -13.34 -28.35 -17.47
C ILE A 25 -11.93 -28.02 -17.98
N VAL A 26 -11.75 -27.78 -19.27
CA VAL A 26 -10.45 -27.44 -19.85
C VAL A 26 -9.95 -26.10 -19.30
N VAL A 27 -10.81 -25.08 -19.22
CA VAL A 27 -10.47 -23.78 -18.65
C VAL A 27 -10.05 -23.91 -17.18
N LEU A 28 -10.78 -24.69 -16.38
CA LEU A 28 -10.42 -24.92 -14.97
C LEU A 28 -9.10 -25.67 -14.82
N ALA A 29 -8.81 -26.63 -15.69
CA ALA A 29 -7.55 -27.36 -15.68
C ALA A 29 -6.35 -26.43 -16.00
N ILE A 30 -6.48 -25.60 -17.03
CA ILE A 30 -5.43 -24.61 -17.39
C ILE A 30 -5.26 -23.58 -16.26
N PHE A 31 -6.36 -23.08 -15.70
CA PHE A 31 -6.33 -22.14 -14.60
C PHE A 31 -5.61 -22.72 -13.36
N GLY A 32 -5.90 -23.98 -13.02
CA GLY A 32 -5.21 -24.68 -11.93
C GLY A 32 -3.71 -24.76 -12.12
N ILE A 33 -3.24 -25.04 -13.33
CA ILE A 33 -1.81 -25.07 -13.66
C ILE A 33 -1.18 -23.68 -13.51
N LEU A 34 -1.83 -22.64 -14.02
CA LEU A 34 -1.35 -21.27 -13.93
C LEU A 34 -1.22 -20.78 -12.48
N VAL A 35 -2.19 -21.11 -11.64
CA VAL A 35 -2.18 -20.75 -10.22
C VAL A 35 -1.01 -21.41 -9.49
N THR A 36 -0.77 -22.70 -9.72
CA THR A 36 0.33 -23.42 -9.05
C THR A 36 1.71 -22.87 -9.41
N LEU A 37 1.91 -22.37 -10.63
CA LEU A 37 3.17 -21.77 -11.07
C LEU A 37 3.31 -20.30 -10.65
N GLY A 38 2.20 -19.58 -10.49
CA GLY A 38 2.18 -18.15 -10.18
C GLY A 38 2.38 -17.80 -8.70
N LEU A 39 1.82 -18.61 -7.79
CA LEU A 39 1.82 -18.32 -6.36
C LEU A 39 3.22 -18.16 -5.71
N PRO A 40 4.22 -19.01 -5.97
CA PRO A 40 5.52 -18.89 -5.31
C PRO A 40 6.25 -17.56 -5.65
N ASN A 41 6.11 -17.06 -6.86
CA ASN A 41 6.75 -15.81 -7.28
C ASN A 41 6.07 -14.57 -6.69
N PHE A 42 4.78 -14.65 -6.37
CA PHE A 42 4.03 -13.54 -5.80
C PHE A 42 4.54 -13.16 -4.39
N ASN A 43 4.91 -14.13 -3.58
CA ASN A 43 5.46 -13.89 -2.24
C ASN A 43 6.78 -13.10 -2.28
N VAL A 44 7.67 -13.45 -3.19
CA VAL A 44 8.96 -12.73 -3.36
C VAL A 44 8.72 -11.31 -3.86
N TRP A 45 7.78 -11.12 -4.77
CA TRP A 45 7.44 -9.81 -5.28
C TRP A 45 6.85 -8.89 -4.19
N THR A 46 5.92 -9.40 -3.36
CA THR A 46 5.35 -8.64 -2.26
C THR A 46 6.37 -8.26 -1.20
N GLN A 47 7.27 -9.16 -0.83
CA GLN A 47 8.37 -8.86 0.10
C GLN A 47 9.29 -7.76 -0.44
N ASN A 48 9.68 -7.83 -1.70
CA ASN A 48 10.50 -6.80 -2.33
C ASN A 48 9.77 -5.44 -2.40
N ALA A 49 8.46 -5.43 -2.63
CA ALA A 49 7.65 -4.22 -2.60
C ALA A 49 7.61 -3.60 -1.19
N GLN A 50 7.43 -4.42 -0.15
CA GLN A 50 7.44 -3.96 1.24
C GLN A 50 8.78 -3.35 1.64
N ILE A 51 9.90 -3.98 1.28
CA ILE A 51 11.25 -3.45 1.55
C ILE A 51 11.44 -2.09 0.88
N ARG A 52 11.02 -1.94 -0.37
CA ARG A 52 11.12 -0.66 -1.09
C ARG A 52 10.27 0.43 -0.45
N THR A 53 9.05 0.08 -0.02
CA THR A 53 8.16 1.02 0.66
C THR A 53 8.76 1.47 1.99
N ALA A 54 9.27 0.55 2.81
CA ALA A 54 9.93 0.87 4.06
C ALA A 54 11.17 1.75 3.86
N ALA A 55 12.01 1.43 2.88
CA ALA A 55 13.17 2.26 2.55
C ALA A 55 12.78 3.67 2.11
N GLY A 56 11.71 3.79 1.31
CA GLY A 56 11.15 5.08 0.90
C GLY A 56 10.64 5.91 2.07
N ALA A 57 9.94 5.28 3.02
CA ALA A 57 9.44 5.94 4.22
C ALA A 57 10.59 6.49 5.08
N ILE A 58 11.65 5.71 5.28
CA ILE A 58 12.84 6.15 6.01
C ILE A 58 13.54 7.32 5.29
N GLN A 59 13.69 7.24 3.98
CA GLN A 59 14.28 8.34 3.20
C GLN A 59 13.49 9.64 3.34
N ASN A 60 12.17 9.55 3.24
CA ASN A 60 11.29 10.70 3.41
C ASN A 60 11.40 11.28 4.83
N GLY A 61 11.39 10.44 5.86
CA GLY A 61 11.56 10.86 7.25
C GLY A 61 12.90 11.56 7.51
N LEU A 62 13.98 11.03 6.95
CA LEU A 62 15.31 11.65 7.07
C LEU A 62 15.39 13.00 6.33
N GLN A 63 14.81 13.12 5.15
CA GLN A 63 14.74 14.40 4.43
C GLN A 63 13.94 15.43 5.20
N LEU A 64 12.87 15.01 5.82
CA LEU A 64 12.03 15.87 6.64
C LEU A 64 12.74 16.29 7.91
N ALA A 65 13.42 15.37 8.61
CA ALA A 65 14.26 15.72 9.76
C ALA A 65 15.34 16.75 9.38
N ARG A 66 15.97 16.58 8.21
CA ARG A 66 16.95 17.53 7.69
C ARG A 66 16.35 18.91 7.42
N SER A 67 15.18 18.96 6.79
CA SER A 67 14.50 20.23 6.50
C SER A 67 14.10 20.98 7.77
N GLU A 68 13.61 20.25 8.77
CA GLU A 68 13.26 20.82 10.08
C GLU A 68 14.50 21.30 10.85
N ALA A 69 15.60 20.56 10.80
CA ALA A 69 16.86 20.98 11.42
C ALA A 69 17.37 22.31 10.84
N VAL A 70 17.30 22.46 9.52
CA VAL A 70 17.69 23.72 8.85
C VAL A 70 16.70 24.84 9.18
N ARG A 71 15.41 24.58 9.13
CA ARG A 71 14.37 25.58 9.40
C ARG A 71 14.43 26.13 10.81
N ARG A 72 14.73 25.27 11.78
CA ARG A 72 14.77 25.63 13.20
C ARG A 72 16.17 25.95 13.71
N ASN A 73 17.20 25.74 12.90
CA ASN A 73 18.60 25.82 13.28
C ASN A 73 18.93 25.06 14.59
N ALA A 74 18.41 23.83 14.67
CA ALA A 74 18.51 22.98 15.85
C ALA A 74 18.85 21.53 15.44
N GLN A 75 19.40 20.78 16.40
CA GLN A 75 19.61 19.35 16.19
C GLN A 75 18.28 18.62 16.24
N ILE A 76 18.03 17.81 15.23
CA ILE A 76 16.84 16.98 15.09
C ILE A 76 17.28 15.52 15.03
N ARG A 77 16.60 14.66 15.75
CA ARG A 77 16.84 13.22 15.79
C ARG A 77 15.77 12.48 15.00
N PHE A 78 16.19 11.55 14.19
CA PHE A 78 15.32 10.55 13.57
C PHE A 78 15.53 9.25 14.33
N GLN A 79 14.49 8.70 14.94
CA GLN A 79 14.56 7.54 15.83
C GLN A 79 13.46 6.53 15.49
N LEU A 80 13.78 5.25 15.63
CA LEU A 80 12.80 4.17 15.49
C LEU A 80 12.19 3.84 16.83
N THR A 81 10.89 3.57 16.84
CA THR A 81 10.12 3.24 18.04
C THR A 81 9.28 1.98 17.82
N ASP A 82 9.01 1.25 18.90
CA ASP A 82 8.15 0.07 18.89
C ASP A 82 6.67 0.43 18.67
N THR A 83 6.23 1.50 19.30
CA THR A 83 4.86 2.04 19.15
C THR A 83 4.90 3.55 18.91
N THR A 84 3.76 4.13 18.58
CA THR A 84 3.60 5.59 18.39
C THR A 84 2.79 6.25 19.50
N ASP A 85 2.47 5.51 20.54
CA ASP A 85 1.73 5.99 21.70
C ASP A 85 2.67 6.48 22.83
N ASN A 86 2.10 6.90 23.96
CA ASN A 86 2.87 7.39 25.10
C ASN A 86 3.59 6.27 25.89
N ASN A 87 3.54 5.02 25.43
CA ASN A 87 4.31 3.91 26.03
C ASN A 87 5.48 3.49 25.13
N CYS A 88 5.80 4.28 24.11
CA CYS A 88 6.84 3.98 23.13
C CYS A 88 8.21 3.80 23.77
N ALA A 89 8.99 2.90 23.21
CA ALA A 89 10.41 2.74 23.50
C ALA A 89 11.24 2.79 22.22
N LEU A 90 12.44 3.31 22.32
CA LEU A 90 13.39 3.34 21.20
C LEU A 90 13.84 1.91 20.90
N THR A 91 13.90 1.60 19.60
CA THR A 91 14.31 0.29 19.13
C THR A 91 15.00 0.39 17.78
N THR A 92 15.79 -0.62 17.42
CA THR A 92 16.46 -0.72 16.12
C THR A 92 15.75 -1.66 15.15
N THR A 93 14.69 -2.32 15.58
CA THR A 93 14.02 -3.39 14.83
C THR A 93 12.57 -3.09 14.45
N ALA A 94 12.06 -1.93 14.84
CA ALA A 94 10.69 -1.53 14.53
C ALA A 94 10.57 -0.80 13.18
N THR A 95 9.34 -0.66 12.75
CA THR A 95 8.96 0.01 11.50
C THR A 95 8.38 1.41 11.71
N ASN A 96 8.07 1.76 12.96
CA ASN A 96 7.61 3.10 13.31
C ASN A 96 8.81 4.02 13.49
N TRP A 97 8.67 5.28 13.13
CA TRP A 97 9.70 6.29 13.34
C TRP A 97 9.12 7.61 13.83
N ILE A 98 9.95 8.35 14.50
CA ILE A 98 9.62 9.66 15.07
C ILE A 98 10.76 10.63 14.80
N ILE A 99 10.40 11.89 14.63
CA ILE A 99 11.34 13.01 14.56
C ILE A 99 11.15 13.87 15.80
N SER A 100 12.21 14.05 16.57
CA SER A 100 12.17 14.77 17.84
C SER A 100 13.45 15.59 18.08
N PHE A 101 13.39 16.52 19.03
CA PHE A 101 14.59 17.22 19.53
C PHE A 101 15.39 16.35 20.49
N ASP A 102 14.68 15.66 21.39
CA ASP A 102 15.23 14.84 22.45
C ASP A 102 14.73 13.40 22.38
N ASP A 103 14.98 12.65 23.42
CA ASP A 103 14.51 11.27 23.56
C ASP A 103 12.98 11.27 23.75
N PRO A 104 12.22 10.69 22.82
CA PRO A 104 10.77 10.67 22.89
C PRO A 104 10.20 9.50 23.70
N THR A 105 11.04 8.68 24.34
CA THR A 105 10.62 7.50 25.07
C THR A 105 9.54 7.82 26.09
N GLY A 106 8.42 7.09 26.02
CA GLY A 106 7.27 7.29 26.91
C GLY A 106 6.41 8.52 26.55
N ALA A 107 6.66 9.18 25.43
CA ALA A 107 5.98 10.43 25.04
C ALA A 107 5.76 10.58 23.52
N CYS A 108 5.68 9.49 22.78
CA CYS A 108 5.51 9.53 21.32
C CYS A 108 4.07 9.86 20.87
N GLY A 109 3.07 9.80 21.76
CA GLY A 109 1.69 10.16 21.41
C GLY A 109 1.52 11.66 21.21
N GLY A 110 0.65 12.07 20.32
CA GLY A 110 0.44 13.42 19.81
C GLY A 110 0.27 14.59 20.80
N ALA A 111 0.39 14.36 22.12
CA ALA A 111 0.46 15.41 23.12
C ALA A 111 1.82 16.12 23.18
N PHE A 112 2.83 15.59 22.51
CA PHE A 112 4.21 16.10 22.52
C PHE A 112 4.52 16.97 21.30
N VAL A 113 3.63 17.87 20.99
CA VAL A 113 3.69 18.75 19.81
C VAL A 113 4.95 19.62 19.77
N ASN A 114 5.64 19.80 20.88
CA ASN A 114 6.83 20.66 20.94
C ASN A 114 8.15 19.92 20.68
N GLU A 115 8.18 18.59 20.79
CA GLU A 115 9.40 17.79 20.70
C GLU A 115 9.34 16.68 19.63
N ALA A 116 8.14 16.21 19.27
CA ALA A 116 7.90 15.27 18.20
C ALA A 116 7.00 15.90 17.15
N PHE A 117 7.46 16.12 15.93
CA PHE A 117 6.61 16.73 14.91
C PHE A 117 6.05 15.76 13.89
N LEU A 118 6.58 14.59 13.81
CA LEU A 118 6.12 13.61 12.86
C LEU A 118 6.31 12.21 13.38
N ILE A 119 5.30 11.45 13.23
CA ILE A 119 5.24 10.05 13.62
C ILE A 119 4.81 9.26 12.39
N SER A 120 5.53 8.20 12.07
CA SER A 120 5.10 7.22 11.10
C SER A 120 4.66 5.96 11.82
N ASP A 121 3.41 5.59 11.63
CA ASP A 121 2.87 4.29 12.04
C ASP A 121 2.89 3.35 10.83
N ALA A 122 3.56 2.22 10.95
CA ALA A 122 3.65 1.23 9.88
C ALA A 122 2.30 0.63 9.48
N THR A 123 1.28 0.75 10.33
CA THR A 123 -0.05 0.20 10.07
C THR A 123 -0.96 1.16 9.31
N ASN A 124 -0.71 2.47 9.37
CA ASN A 124 -1.67 3.48 8.96
C ASN A 124 -1.20 4.57 8.01
N ASN A 125 -0.03 4.52 7.45
CA ASN A 125 0.44 5.56 6.56
C ASN A 125 1.37 6.60 7.23
N PRO A 126 2.42 7.06 6.52
CA PRO A 126 3.28 8.15 7.01
C PRO A 126 2.44 9.42 7.18
N ALA A 127 2.57 10.05 8.31
CA ALA A 127 1.96 11.35 8.57
C ALA A 127 2.57 12.45 7.68
#